data_d326a040d830a4839d1c31236061df45
#
_entry.id   d326a040d830a4839d1c31236061df45
#
_cell.length_a   1.000
_cell.length_b   1.000
_cell.length_c   1.000
_cell.angle_alpha   90.00
_cell.angle_beta   90.00
_cell.angle_gamma   90.00
#
_symmetry.space_group_name_H-M   'P 1'
#
loop_
_entity.id
_entity.type
_entity.pdbx_description
1 polymer ?
#
loop_
_entity_poly.entity_id
_entity_poly.type
_entity_poly.pdbx_seq_one_letter_code
_entity_poly.pdbx_strand_id
1 'polypeptide(L)'
;NAVKGQILFTGSSLMEQFPITEIARNHGIDKIIYNRGIGGYTTDDFIAETDTVLFDLAPSKLFINIGTNDMRPREDGQDWAVHLLNNYEHILQQIKERLPECQVYMMAYYPTNPTVADNEVVRHLLATRTRENLDMINEKMAALAAKYDYHFINANDGLCDAEGYLKKDFTKEGLHMFANAYEVVFNNIKPYI
;
A
#
# COMPACT_ATOMS: atom_id res chain seq x y z
N ASN A 1 -22.83 -9.19 6.61
CA ASN A 1 -22.11 -10.41 6.99
C ASN A 1 -21.07 -10.71 5.90
N ALA A 2 -19.81 -10.35 6.15
CA ALA A 2 -18.72 -10.65 5.24
C ALA A 2 -18.37 -12.15 5.29
N VAL A 3 -17.99 -12.71 4.15
CA VAL A 3 -17.50 -14.09 4.06
C VAL A 3 -16.01 -14.09 4.42
N LYS A 4 -15.65 -14.86 5.45
CA LYS A 4 -14.24 -14.99 5.86
C LYS A 4 -13.41 -15.80 4.87
N GLY A 5 -12.09 -15.70 4.94
CA GLY A 5 -11.19 -16.50 4.12
C GLY A 5 -11.06 -16.05 2.67
N GLN A 6 -11.51 -14.83 2.34
CA GLN A 6 -11.47 -14.28 1.00
C GLN A 6 -10.20 -13.45 0.78
N ILE A 7 -10.07 -12.84 -0.40
CA ILE A 7 -8.98 -11.92 -0.72
C ILE A 7 -9.26 -10.58 -0.06
N LEU A 8 -8.26 -10.03 0.62
CA LEU A 8 -8.33 -8.72 1.25
C LEU A 8 -7.25 -7.78 0.70
N PHE A 9 -7.67 -6.58 0.33
CA PHE A 9 -6.81 -5.41 0.11
C PHE A 9 -6.97 -4.48 1.30
N THR A 10 -5.87 -4.02 1.90
CA THR A 10 -5.90 -3.11 3.04
C THR A 10 -4.71 -2.17 3.04
N GLY A 11 -4.85 -1.02 3.70
CA GLY A 11 -3.82 0.01 3.76
C GLY A 11 -4.41 1.40 3.99
N SER A 12 -3.78 2.42 3.42
CA SER A 12 -4.22 3.81 3.53
C SER A 12 -5.07 4.27 2.32
N SER A 13 -5.11 5.57 2.05
CA SER A 13 -5.90 6.15 0.95
C SER A 13 -5.59 5.57 -0.43
N LEU A 14 -4.35 5.16 -0.68
CA LEU A 14 -3.97 4.54 -1.95
C LEU A 14 -4.58 3.14 -2.14
N MET A 15 -4.92 2.46 -1.05
CA MET A 15 -5.71 1.23 -1.11
C MET A 15 -7.21 1.52 -1.08
N GLU A 16 -7.68 2.46 -0.25
CA GLU A 16 -9.09 2.87 -0.21
C GLU A 16 -9.62 3.26 -1.59
N GLN A 17 -8.82 4.02 -2.35
CA GLN A 17 -9.18 4.53 -3.68
C GLN A 17 -8.97 3.50 -4.81
N PHE A 18 -8.39 2.33 -4.52
CA PHE A 18 -8.21 1.27 -5.51
C PHE A 18 -9.56 0.59 -5.80
N PRO A 19 -10.17 0.79 -6.99
CA PRO A 19 -11.46 0.18 -7.32
C PRO A 19 -11.28 -1.30 -7.71
N ILE A 20 -10.59 -2.05 -6.85
CA ILE A 20 -10.12 -3.43 -7.13
C ILE A 20 -11.24 -4.38 -7.52
N THR A 21 -12.40 -4.28 -6.86
CA THR A 21 -13.54 -5.16 -7.13
C THR A 21 -14.12 -4.93 -8.53
N GLU A 22 -14.21 -3.66 -8.94
CA GLU A 22 -14.70 -3.29 -10.28
C GLU A 22 -13.72 -3.73 -11.36
N ILE A 23 -12.43 -3.42 -11.19
CA ILE A 23 -11.38 -3.78 -12.13
C ILE A 23 -11.31 -5.32 -12.27
N ALA A 24 -11.29 -6.06 -11.17
CA ALA A 24 -11.24 -7.51 -11.19
C ALA A 24 -12.41 -8.12 -11.99
N ARG A 25 -13.64 -7.61 -11.79
CA ARG A 25 -14.82 -8.03 -12.57
C ARG A 25 -14.68 -7.74 -14.05
N ASN A 26 -14.19 -6.56 -14.43
CA ASN A 26 -13.95 -6.17 -15.81
C ASN A 26 -12.95 -7.10 -16.52
N HIS A 27 -12.00 -7.66 -15.72
CA HIS A 27 -11.04 -8.66 -16.19
C HIS A 27 -11.52 -10.12 -16.06
N GLY A 28 -12.79 -10.35 -15.75
CA GLY A 28 -13.39 -11.69 -15.68
C GLY A 28 -12.97 -12.50 -14.45
N ILE A 29 -12.48 -11.84 -13.39
CA ILE A 29 -12.13 -12.50 -12.13
C ILE A 29 -13.39 -12.55 -11.23
N ASP A 30 -13.92 -13.75 -11.06
CA ASP A 30 -15.09 -14.02 -10.21
C ASP A 30 -14.63 -14.55 -8.84
N LYS A 31 -13.99 -13.66 -8.08
CA LYS A 31 -13.56 -13.92 -6.69
C LYS A 31 -14.14 -12.87 -5.76
N ILE A 32 -14.37 -13.22 -4.51
CA ILE A 32 -14.76 -12.27 -3.49
C ILE A 32 -13.49 -11.53 -3.05
N ILE A 33 -13.47 -10.23 -3.30
CA ILE A 33 -12.37 -9.35 -2.93
C ILE A 33 -12.93 -8.24 -2.05
N TYR A 34 -12.35 -8.07 -0.87
CA TYR A 34 -12.66 -6.95 0.03
C TYR A 34 -11.57 -5.90 -0.04
N ASN A 35 -11.97 -4.64 0.11
CA ASN A 35 -11.05 -3.52 0.32
C ASN A 35 -11.37 -2.86 1.67
N ARG A 36 -10.37 -2.81 2.55
CA ARG A 36 -10.42 -2.18 3.88
C ARG A 36 -9.32 -1.11 4.02
N GLY A 37 -8.94 -0.48 2.90
CA GLY A 37 -8.10 0.73 2.95
C GLY A 37 -8.86 1.87 3.62
N ILE A 38 -8.15 2.67 4.44
CA ILE A 38 -8.72 3.84 5.13
C ILE A 38 -7.82 5.05 4.91
N GLY A 39 -8.39 6.11 4.34
CA GLY A 39 -7.67 7.34 4.04
C GLY A 39 -7.02 7.97 5.25
N GLY A 40 -5.77 8.40 5.09
CA GLY A 40 -5.01 9.07 6.15
C GLY A 40 -4.34 8.16 7.17
N TYR A 41 -4.66 6.85 7.23
CA TYR A 41 -4.08 5.94 8.22
C TYR A 41 -2.56 5.89 8.11
N THR A 42 -1.91 6.04 9.27
CA THR A 42 -0.52 5.68 9.53
C THR A 42 -0.42 4.22 9.96
N THR A 43 0.80 3.72 10.15
CA THR A 43 0.98 2.38 10.73
C THR A 43 0.51 2.32 12.19
N ASP A 44 0.58 3.43 12.95
CA ASP A 44 0.04 3.50 14.32
C ASP A 44 -1.49 3.33 14.32
N ASP A 45 -2.20 4.05 13.43
CA ASP A 45 -3.66 3.93 13.28
C ASP A 45 -4.05 2.52 12.85
N PHE A 46 -3.29 1.93 11.92
CA PHE A 46 -3.52 0.58 11.43
C PHE A 46 -3.38 -0.45 12.56
N ILE A 47 -2.35 -0.32 13.41
CA ILE A 47 -2.13 -1.21 14.56
C ILE A 47 -3.28 -1.10 15.56
N ALA A 48 -3.78 0.11 15.81
CA ALA A 48 -4.91 0.33 16.72
C ALA A 48 -6.21 -0.33 16.24
N GLU A 49 -6.38 -0.50 14.92
CA GLU A 49 -7.61 -0.98 14.28
C GLU A 49 -7.42 -2.32 13.53
N THR A 50 -6.33 -3.06 13.80
CA THR A 50 -6.01 -4.29 13.05
C THR A 50 -7.12 -5.32 13.03
N ASP A 51 -7.93 -5.43 14.08
CA ASP A 51 -9.07 -6.35 14.10
C ASP A 51 -10.07 -5.98 13.00
N THR A 52 -10.45 -4.71 12.92
CA THR A 52 -11.44 -4.21 11.94
C THR A 52 -10.91 -4.24 10.51
N VAL A 53 -9.67 -3.77 10.29
CA VAL A 53 -9.12 -3.61 8.93
C VAL A 53 -8.52 -4.89 8.37
N LEU A 54 -8.32 -5.92 9.20
CA LEU A 54 -7.64 -7.13 8.79
C LEU A 54 -8.25 -8.40 9.39
N PHE A 55 -8.19 -8.60 10.72
CA PHE A 55 -8.42 -9.89 11.34
C PHE A 55 -9.87 -10.36 11.34
N ASP A 56 -10.86 -9.46 11.39
CA ASP A 56 -12.28 -9.82 11.35
C ASP A 56 -12.67 -10.57 10.07
N LEU A 57 -11.96 -10.34 8.97
CA LEU A 57 -12.17 -11.00 7.69
C LEU A 57 -11.42 -12.34 7.57
N ALA A 58 -10.41 -12.56 8.44
CA ALA A 58 -9.55 -13.75 8.41
C ALA A 58 -9.16 -14.14 6.98
N PRO A 59 -8.51 -13.26 6.19
CA PRO A 59 -8.27 -13.48 4.78
C PRO A 59 -7.36 -14.67 4.54
N SER A 60 -7.60 -15.40 3.45
CA SER A 60 -6.66 -16.42 2.95
C SER A 60 -5.54 -15.81 2.12
N LYS A 61 -5.78 -14.61 1.56
CA LYS A 61 -4.82 -13.86 0.78
C LYS A 61 -4.94 -12.37 1.10
N LEU A 62 -3.82 -11.74 1.41
CA LEU A 62 -3.73 -10.34 1.84
C LEU A 62 -2.81 -9.56 0.92
N PHE A 63 -3.32 -8.45 0.36
CA PHE A 63 -2.52 -7.40 -0.28
C PHE A 63 -2.50 -6.18 0.64
N ILE A 64 -1.31 -5.77 1.09
CA ILE A 64 -1.17 -4.68 2.07
C ILE A 64 -0.23 -3.58 1.56
N ASN A 65 -0.70 -2.33 1.65
CA ASN A 65 0.08 -1.11 1.38
C ASN A 65 -0.28 -0.04 2.41
N ILE A 66 0.45 -0.01 3.52
CA ILE A 66 0.31 0.96 4.61
C ILE A 66 1.67 1.59 4.92
N GLY A 67 1.72 2.84 5.38
CA GLY A 67 2.94 3.49 5.84
C GLY A 67 3.35 4.72 5.04
N THR A 68 2.71 5.01 3.90
CA THR A 68 3.00 6.25 3.14
C THR A 68 2.77 7.50 4.00
N ASN A 69 1.79 7.47 4.91
CA ASN A 69 1.49 8.59 5.80
C ASN A 69 2.45 8.72 6.99
N ASP A 70 3.26 7.70 7.24
CA ASP A 70 4.35 7.74 8.22
C ASP A 70 5.58 8.52 7.72
N MET A 71 5.71 8.67 6.39
CA MET A 71 6.83 9.37 5.74
C MET A 71 6.73 10.88 5.98
N ARG A 72 6.99 11.30 7.20
CA ARG A 72 6.99 12.71 7.66
C ARG A 72 7.86 12.87 8.90
N PRO A 73 8.40 14.07 9.17
CA PRO A 73 9.07 14.35 10.42
C PRO A 73 8.15 14.02 11.62
N ARG A 74 8.70 13.36 12.63
CA ARG A 74 7.98 12.97 13.84
C ARG A 74 8.23 13.98 14.96
N GLU A 75 7.20 14.23 15.77
CA GLU A 75 7.27 15.15 16.91
C GLU A 75 8.18 14.63 18.03
N ASP A 76 8.30 13.30 18.15
CA ASP A 76 9.17 12.62 19.13
C ASP A 76 10.65 12.60 18.70
N GLY A 77 10.97 13.14 17.52
CA GLY A 77 12.33 13.16 16.97
C GLY A 77 12.84 11.82 16.47
N GLN A 78 12.04 10.75 16.51
CA GLN A 78 12.42 9.46 15.93
C GLN A 78 12.46 9.55 14.40
N ASP A 79 13.39 8.84 13.78
CA ASP A 79 13.42 8.67 12.33
C ASP A 79 12.15 7.95 11.85
N TRP A 80 11.45 8.54 10.88
CA TRP A 80 10.19 8.01 10.37
C TRP A 80 10.34 6.62 9.75
N ALA A 81 11.46 6.33 9.10
CA ALA A 81 11.67 5.02 8.46
C ALA A 81 11.90 3.93 9.50
N VAL A 82 12.59 4.25 10.60
CA VAL A 82 12.77 3.32 11.73
C VAL A 82 11.42 3.03 12.38
N HIS A 83 10.62 4.06 12.64
CA HIS A 83 9.29 3.90 13.23
C HIS A 83 8.37 3.05 12.34
N LEU A 84 8.29 3.39 11.05
CA LEU A 84 7.50 2.67 10.06
C LEU A 84 7.87 1.18 10.01
N LEU A 85 9.17 0.87 9.93
CA LEU A 85 9.63 -0.52 9.85
C LEU A 85 9.33 -1.30 11.11
N ASN A 86 9.49 -0.71 12.31
CA ASN A 86 9.15 -1.35 13.57
C ASN A 86 7.66 -1.67 13.66
N ASN A 87 6.81 -0.71 13.29
CA ASN A 87 5.36 -0.90 13.26
C ASN A 87 4.95 -1.95 12.22
N TYR A 88 5.55 -1.89 11.03
CA TYR A 88 5.23 -2.86 10.00
C TYR A 88 5.64 -4.28 10.42
N GLU A 89 6.80 -4.42 11.03
CA GLU A 89 7.25 -5.69 11.58
C GLU A 89 6.28 -6.22 12.65
N HIS A 90 5.77 -5.35 13.53
CA HIS A 90 4.75 -5.72 14.51
C HIS A 90 3.47 -6.22 13.84
N ILE A 91 3.00 -5.56 12.76
CA ILE A 91 1.85 -6.01 11.98
C ILE A 91 2.10 -7.42 11.40
N LEU A 92 3.28 -7.65 10.82
CA LEU A 92 3.62 -8.96 10.23
C LEU A 92 3.71 -10.07 11.28
N GLN A 93 4.21 -9.77 12.50
CA GLN A 93 4.21 -10.70 13.61
C GLN A 93 2.80 -11.12 14.00
N GLN A 94 1.89 -10.15 14.15
CA GLN A 94 0.48 -10.45 14.45
C GLN A 94 -0.17 -11.29 13.34
N ILE A 95 0.13 -11.00 12.07
CA ILE A 95 -0.38 -11.82 10.94
C ILE A 95 0.14 -13.24 11.04
N LYS A 96 1.43 -13.44 11.30
CA LYS A 96 2.04 -14.76 11.44
C LYS A 96 1.44 -15.58 12.57
N GLU A 97 1.14 -14.93 13.68
CA GLU A 97 0.54 -15.58 14.86
C GLU A 97 -0.95 -15.91 14.67
N ARG A 98 -1.70 -14.97 14.10
CA ARG A 98 -3.18 -15.06 14.05
C ARG A 98 -3.72 -15.62 12.74
N LEU A 99 -2.96 -15.55 11.66
CA LEU A 99 -3.32 -16.00 10.30
C LEU A 99 -2.15 -16.77 9.66
N PRO A 100 -1.65 -17.86 10.26
CA PRO A 100 -0.43 -18.55 9.80
C PRO A 100 -0.53 -19.08 8.36
N GLU A 101 -1.74 -19.35 7.87
CA GLU A 101 -1.98 -19.87 6.52
C GLU A 101 -2.27 -18.75 5.48
N CYS A 102 -2.28 -17.49 5.90
CA CYS A 102 -2.56 -16.38 5.00
C CYS A 102 -1.38 -16.13 4.05
N GLN A 103 -1.65 -16.10 2.75
CA GLN A 103 -0.67 -15.65 1.76
C GLN A 103 -0.58 -14.12 1.79
N VAL A 104 0.56 -13.57 2.19
CA VAL A 104 0.75 -12.13 2.34
C VAL A 104 1.56 -11.57 1.19
N TYR A 105 1.03 -10.54 0.57
CA TYR A 105 1.64 -9.76 -0.51
C TYR A 105 1.81 -8.31 -0.05
N MET A 106 3.02 -7.96 0.34
CA MET A 106 3.41 -6.59 0.67
C MET A 106 3.65 -5.85 -0.64
N MET A 107 2.91 -4.77 -0.86
CA MET A 107 3.02 -4.00 -2.10
C MET A 107 3.99 -2.84 -1.92
N ALA A 108 4.87 -2.64 -2.90
CA ALA A 108 5.76 -1.49 -2.94
C ALA A 108 4.97 -0.17 -2.88
N TYR A 109 5.54 0.84 -2.23
CA TYR A 109 5.00 2.20 -2.31
C TYR A 109 5.09 2.71 -3.73
N TYR A 110 4.04 3.41 -4.15
CA TYR A 110 3.93 3.94 -5.49
C TYR A 110 4.80 5.18 -5.70
N PRO A 111 5.24 5.45 -6.94
CA PRO A 111 5.94 6.69 -7.26
C PRO A 111 5.05 7.90 -7.04
N THR A 112 5.67 9.06 -6.83
CA THR A 112 5.00 10.35 -6.69
C THR A 112 5.41 11.30 -7.81
N ASN A 113 4.68 12.42 -7.96
CA ASN A 113 5.04 13.47 -8.91
C ASN A 113 4.95 14.86 -8.27
N PRO A 114 6.04 15.40 -7.75
CA PRO A 114 6.03 16.72 -7.14
C PRO A 114 5.82 17.87 -8.15
N THR A 115 5.98 17.62 -9.45
CA THR A 115 5.87 18.68 -10.48
C THR A 115 4.42 19.10 -10.75
N VAL A 116 3.44 18.32 -10.32
CA VAL A 116 2.00 18.62 -10.46
C VAL A 116 1.36 19.10 -9.15
N ALA A 117 2.15 19.26 -8.09
CA ALA A 117 1.65 19.77 -6.81
C ALA A 117 1.21 21.23 -6.95
N ASP A 118 -0.08 21.48 -6.86
CA ASP A 118 -0.70 22.79 -7.14
C ASP A 118 -0.80 23.71 -5.91
N ASN A 119 -0.60 23.16 -4.70
CA ASN A 119 -0.68 23.91 -3.45
C ASN A 119 0.38 23.50 -2.43
N GLU A 120 0.55 24.31 -1.37
CA GLU A 120 1.59 24.10 -0.34
C GLU A 120 1.35 22.84 0.49
N VAL A 121 0.09 22.47 0.75
CA VAL A 121 -0.23 21.26 1.53
C VAL A 121 0.28 20.03 0.81
N VAL A 122 -0.02 19.92 -0.50
CA VAL A 122 0.46 18.80 -1.32
C VAL A 122 1.98 18.81 -1.43
N ARG A 123 2.60 19.97 -1.65
CA ARG A 123 4.07 20.07 -1.67
C ARG A 123 4.70 19.59 -0.36
N HIS A 124 4.09 19.95 0.77
CA HIS A 124 4.55 19.47 2.08
C HIS A 124 4.37 17.97 2.24
N LEU A 125 3.24 17.41 1.81
CA LEU A 125 3.00 15.96 1.82
C LEU A 125 4.01 15.20 0.97
N LEU A 126 4.43 15.76 -0.16
CA LEU A 126 5.38 15.13 -1.07
C LEU A 126 6.85 15.33 -0.67
N ALA A 127 7.16 16.26 0.24
CA ALA A 127 8.53 16.65 0.59
C ALA A 127 9.39 15.48 1.09
N THR A 128 8.81 14.53 1.78
CA THR A 128 9.49 13.31 2.27
C THR A 128 9.27 12.08 1.38
N ARG A 129 8.33 12.15 0.44
CA ARG A 129 8.03 11.06 -0.49
C ARG A 129 8.82 11.20 -1.78
N THR A 130 10.11 11.52 -1.63
CA THR A 130 11.03 11.61 -2.76
C THR A 130 11.31 10.23 -3.33
N ARG A 131 11.79 10.17 -4.56
CA ARG A 131 12.16 8.92 -5.21
C ARG A 131 13.19 8.15 -4.36
N GLU A 132 14.21 8.84 -3.86
CA GLU A 132 15.27 8.23 -3.04
C GLU A 132 14.69 7.59 -1.77
N ASN A 133 13.77 8.29 -1.09
CA ASN A 133 13.13 7.77 0.12
C ASN A 133 12.20 6.59 -0.19
N LEU A 134 11.46 6.65 -1.30
CA LEU A 134 10.59 5.56 -1.75
C LEU A 134 11.39 4.34 -2.15
N ASP A 135 12.48 4.50 -2.88
CA ASP A 135 13.37 3.40 -3.28
C ASP A 135 14.01 2.77 -2.04
N MET A 136 14.56 3.59 -1.14
CA MET A 136 15.17 3.12 0.11
C MET A 136 14.20 2.33 0.99
N ILE A 137 12.97 2.84 1.18
CA ILE A 137 12.00 2.17 2.03
C ILE A 137 11.44 0.91 1.36
N ASN A 138 11.23 0.90 0.05
CA ASN A 138 10.82 -0.27 -0.70
C ASN A 138 11.85 -1.41 -0.61
N GLU A 139 13.15 -1.10 -0.66
CA GLU A 139 14.21 -2.08 -0.45
C GLU A 139 14.13 -2.70 0.95
N LYS A 140 13.95 -1.88 1.99
CA LYS A 140 13.79 -2.35 3.38
C LYS A 140 12.52 -3.17 3.57
N MET A 141 11.42 -2.80 2.91
CA MET A 141 10.17 -3.55 2.94
C MET A 141 10.31 -4.92 2.24
N ALA A 142 11.05 -4.99 1.14
CA ALA A 142 11.35 -6.26 0.48
C ALA A 142 12.17 -7.19 1.38
N ALA A 143 13.18 -6.64 2.07
CA ALA A 143 13.97 -7.40 3.05
C ALA A 143 13.11 -7.89 4.23
N LEU A 144 12.18 -7.04 4.70
CA LEU A 144 11.26 -7.40 5.77
C LEU A 144 10.28 -8.51 5.34
N ALA A 145 9.74 -8.44 4.12
CA ALA A 145 8.90 -9.50 3.57
C ALA A 145 9.66 -10.85 3.52
N ALA A 146 10.90 -10.84 3.02
CA ALA A 146 11.73 -12.04 2.97
C ALA A 146 12.02 -12.62 4.37
N LYS A 147 12.21 -11.79 5.40
CA LYS A 147 12.41 -12.22 6.80
C LYS A 147 11.23 -13.05 7.32
N TYR A 148 10.00 -12.74 6.88
CA TYR A 148 8.77 -13.42 7.31
C TYR A 148 8.29 -14.51 6.36
N ASP A 149 9.02 -14.76 5.27
CA ASP A 149 8.62 -15.67 4.18
C ASP A 149 7.31 -15.21 3.51
N TYR A 150 7.18 -13.89 3.33
CA TYR A 150 6.08 -13.24 2.63
C TYR A 150 6.54 -12.71 1.27
N HIS A 151 5.59 -12.43 0.40
CA HIS A 151 5.87 -11.88 -0.92
C HIS A 151 5.98 -10.36 -0.88
N PHE A 152 6.97 -9.80 -1.59
CA PHE A 152 7.02 -8.38 -1.91
C PHE A 152 6.73 -8.18 -3.39
N ILE A 153 5.75 -7.35 -3.72
CA ILE A 153 5.37 -7.08 -5.12
C ILE A 153 5.67 -5.62 -5.44
N ASN A 154 6.54 -5.40 -6.41
CA ASN A 154 6.69 -4.10 -7.04
C ASN A 154 5.73 -4.00 -8.23
N ALA A 155 4.57 -3.37 -8.01
CA ALA A 155 3.52 -3.18 -9.02
C ALA A 155 3.65 -1.87 -9.80
N ASN A 156 4.83 -1.23 -9.80
CA ASN A 156 5.03 0.12 -10.33
C ASN A 156 5.42 0.15 -11.81
N ASP A 157 5.63 -1.00 -12.45
CA ASP A 157 5.97 -1.04 -13.88
C ASP A 157 4.88 -0.35 -14.71
N GLY A 158 5.31 0.57 -15.58
CA GLY A 158 4.41 1.36 -16.42
C GLY A 158 3.80 2.61 -15.76
N LEU A 159 4.00 2.85 -14.45
CA LEU A 159 3.47 4.04 -13.75
C LEU A 159 4.30 5.30 -13.99
N CYS A 160 5.61 5.16 -14.20
CA CYS A 160 6.51 6.32 -14.29
C CYS A 160 6.64 6.87 -15.72
N ASP A 161 6.91 8.17 -15.79
CA ASP A 161 7.42 8.85 -16.99
C ASP A 161 8.93 8.62 -17.17
N ALA A 162 9.53 9.29 -18.17
CA ALA A 162 10.95 9.17 -18.48
C ALA A 162 11.87 9.71 -17.37
N GLU A 163 11.39 10.65 -16.57
CA GLU A 163 12.07 11.26 -15.43
C GLU A 163 11.95 10.43 -14.15
N GLY A 164 11.09 9.37 -14.17
CA GLY A 164 10.85 8.48 -13.03
C GLY A 164 9.77 8.97 -12.06
N TYR A 165 9.01 9.99 -12.43
CA TYR A 165 7.85 10.46 -11.67
C TYR A 165 6.57 9.73 -12.09
N LEU A 166 5.60 9.63 -11.18
CA LEU A 166 4.26 9.18 -11.53
C LEU A 166 3.72 10.01 -12.70
N LYS A 167 3.28 9.36 -13.78
CA LYS A 167 2.75 10.03 -14.96
C LYS A 167 1.67 11.04 -14.60
N LYS A 168 1.69 12.23 -15.18
CA LYS A 168 0.72 13.30 -14.91
C LYS A 168 -0.72 12.87 -15.15
N ASP A 169 -0.96 12.05 -16.17
CA ASP A 169 -2.30 11.53 -16.51
C ASP A 169 -2.78 10.44 -15.54
N PHE A 170 -1.93 10.02 -14.60
CA PHE A 170 -2.24 9.00 -13.60
C PHE A 170 -2.53 9.57 -12.22
N THR A 171 -2.31 10.86 -12.00
CA THR A 171 -2.43 11.46 -10.66
C THR A 171 -3.19 12.77 -10.71
N LYS A 172 -3.88 13.04 -9.60
CA LYS A 172 -4.60 14.29 -9.40
C LYS A 172 -3.67 15.41 -8.92
N GLU A 173 -2.82 15.11 -7.94
CA GLU A 173 -1.99 16.11 -7.27
C GLU A 173 -0.55 15.62 -7.01
N GLY A 174 -0.19 14.46 -7.56
CA GLY A 174 1.15 13.89 -7.45
C GLY A 174 1.31 12.73 -6.45
N LEU A 175 0.24 12.38 -5.71
CA LEU A 175 0.21 11.27 -4.77
C LEU A 175 -0.92 10.28 -5.08
N HIS A 176 -2.16 10.76 -5.05
CA HIS A 176 -3.32 9.91 -5.30
C HIS A 176 -3.51 9.65 -6.79
N MET A 177 -3.92 8.44 -7.10
CA MET A 177 -3.99 7.94 -8.46
C MET A 177 -5.42 7.94 -9.00
N PHE A 178 -5.55 8.11 -10.31
CA PHE A 178 -6.79 7.88 -11.04
C PHE A 178 -6.98 6.38 -11.36
N ALA A 179 -8.19 6.01 -11.77
CA ALA A 179 -8.54 4.63 -12.09
C ALA A 179 -7.67 4.01 -13.18
N ASN A 180 -7.22 4.78 -14.17
CA ASN A 180 -6.32 4.31 -15.22
C ASN A 180 -4.94 3.89 -14.71
N ALA A 181 -4.42 4.52 -13.65
CA ALA A 181 -3.20 4.08 -13.00
C ALA A 181 -3.42 2.77 -12.22
N TYR A 182 -4.57 2.64 -11.56
CA TYR A 182 -4.92 1.39 -10.88
C TYR A 182 -5.14 0.21 -11.84
N GLU A 183 -5.55 0.45 -13.08
CA GLU A 183 -5.54 -0.59 -14.13
C GLU A 183 -4.12 -1.09 -14.42
N VAL A 184 -3.12 -0.20 -14.45
CA VAL A 184 -1.71 -0.59 -14.60
C VAL A 184 -1.25 -1.42 -13.41
N VAL A 185 -1.51 -0.95 -12.18
CA VAL A 185 -1.21 -1.70 -10.95
C VAL A 185 -1.87 -3.08 -10.98
N PHE A 186 -3.16 -3.13 -11.33
CA PHE A 186 -3.91 -4.38 -11.41
C PHE A 186 -3.28 -5.38 -12.37
N ASN A 187 -2.90 -4.95 -13.57
CA ASN A 187 -2.25 -5.82 -14.55
C ASN A 187 -0.95 -6.43 -14.03
N ASN A 188 -0.21 -5.67 -13.20
CA ASN A 188 1.03 -6.14 -12.58
C ASN A 188 0.78 -7.12 -11.43
N ILE A 189 -0.33 -7.01 -10.69
CA ILE A 189 -0.65 -7.91 -9.58
C ILE A 189 -1.59 -9.05 -9.94
N LYS A 190 -2.24 -9.00 -11.10
CA LYS A 190 -3.22 -10.00 -11.58
C LYS A 190 -2.74 -11.46 -11.45
N PRO A 191 -1.46 -11.80 -11.72
CA PRO A 191 -0.98 -13.17 -11.58
C PRO A 191 -1.04 -13.72 -10.16
N TYR A 192 -1.18 -12.84 -9.16
CA TYR A 192 -1.20 -13.21 -7.74
C TYR A 192 -2.63 -13.26 -7.16
N ILE A 193 -3.64 -12.80 -7.90
CA ILE A 193 -5.06 -12.84 -7.50
C ILE A 193 -5.67 -14.24 -7.85
#